data_0ec2bdc45da1b56e8eb73c47d102e057
#
_entry.id   0ec2bdc45da1b56e8eb73c47d102e057
#
_cell.length_a   1.000
_cell.length_b   1.000
_cell.length_c   1.000
_cell.angle_alpha   90.00
_cell.angle_beta   90.00
_cell.angle_gamma   90.00
#
_symmetry.space_group_name_H-M   'P 1'
#
loop_
_entity.id
_entity.type
_entity.pdbx_description
1 polymer ?
#
loop_
_entity_poly.entity_id
_entity_poly.type
_entity_poly.pdbx_seq_one_letter_code
_entity_poly.pdbx_strand_id
1 'polypeptide(L)'
;KSLMRFKCIRKSWCTIINSPSFVAKHLNNSMDNKLSSTTCILFNRCQVHVFLDRSWKQDVFWSMINLSIDSDEHNLHYDVEDLNIPFPIEDQDNIELHGYCNGIVCVIVGKNVLLCNPATREFRQLPNSSLLLPLPKGRFGLETTFKGMGFGYDCKTKEYKVVRIIENCDCEYSDDGESYYERILLPHTAEVYTTTANSWKEIKIDISIETGWYCIPYSSSVYLKGFCYWFAYDNGEYVFSFDLGDEIFHRIELPSRRESDFKFYGIFLYNESVTSYCYCHEEDCELF
;
A
#
# COMPACT_ATOMS: atom_id res chain seq x y z
N LYS A 1 21.85 -6.39 -7.28
CA LYS A 1 23.14 -6.28 -6.51
C LYS A 1 24.31 -5.73 -7.36
N SER A 2 24.50 -6.11 -8.63
CA SER A 2 25.65 -5.67 -9.47
C SER A 2 25.66 -4.17 -9.77
N LEU A 3 24.51 -3.57 -10.15
CA LEU A 3 24.44 -2.13 -10.47
C LEU A 3 24.83 -1.24 -9.29
N MET A 4 24.47 -1.61 -8.05
CA MET A 4 24.89 -0.86 -6.87
C MET A 4 26.40 -0.92 -6.64
N ARG A 5 27.03 -2.06 -6.91
CA ARG A 5 28.51 -2.17 -6.87
C ARG A 5 29.15 -1.29 -7.92
N PHE A 6 28.58 -1.19 -9.13
CA PHE A 6 29.10 -0.30 -10.17
C PHE A 6 28.99 1.19 -9.82
N LYS A 7 27.91 1.61 -9.11
CA LYS A 7 27.82 2.99 -8.60
C LYS A 7 28.99 3.38 -7.71
N CYS A 8 29.55 2.43 -6.96
CA CYS A 8 30.68 2.68 -6.05
C CYS A 8 32.04 2.75 -6.73
N ILE A 9 32.17 2.32 -8.00
CA ILE A 9 33.48 2.25 -8.68
C ILE A 9 33.95 3.63 -9.14
N ARG A 10 33.06 4.44 -9.74
CA ARG A 10 33.38 5.76 -10.27
C ARG A 10 32.17 6.68 -10.29
N LYS A 11 32.40 8.00 -10.07
CA LYS A 11 31.33 9.02 -10.15
C LYS A 11 30.58 9.00 -11.49
N SER A 12 31.29 8.77 -12.61
CA SER A 12 30.68 8.67 -13.93
C SER A 12 29.69 7.50 -14.04
N TRP A 13 29.97 6.34 -13.46
CA TRP A 13 29.05 5.23 -13.41
C TRP A 13 27.82 5.52 -12.56
N CYS A 14 28.01 6.19 -11.42
CA CYS A 14 26.93 6.65 -10.57
C CYS A 14 25.99 7.61 -11.34
N THR A 15 26.55 8.56 -12.08
CA THR A 15 25.79 9.50 -12.91
C THR A 15 25.01 8.80 -14.02
N ILE A 16 25.64 7.86 -14.73
CA ILE A 16 24.99 7.08 -15.80
C ILE A 16 23.84 6.24 -15.24
N ILE A 17 24.09 5.48 -14.18
CA ILE A 17 23.11 4.57 -13.58
C ILE A 17 21.92 5.33 -12.98
N ASN A 18 22.13 6.54 -12.48
CA ASN A 18 21.07 7.41 -11.94
C ASN A 18 20.41 8.28 -13.02
N SER A 19 20.88 8.23 -14.27
CA SER A 19 20.25 9.04 -15.32
C SER A 19 18.85 8.53 -15.65
N PRO A 20 17.85 9.43 -15.88
CA PRO A 20 16.49 9.03 -16.20
C PRO A 20 16.39 8.10 -17.42
N SER A 21 17.26 8.31 -18.41
CA SER A 21 17.30 7.47 -19.63
C SER A 21 17.77 6.03 -19.33
N PHE A 22 18.77 5.87 -18.47
CA PHE A 22 19.24 4.54 -18.06
C PHE A 22 18.15 3.84 -17.22
N VAL A 23 17.57 4.54 -16.26
CA VAL A 23 16.51 4.00 -15.39
C VAL A 23 15.30 3.55 -16.21
N ALA A 24 14.82 4.39 -17.13
CA ALA A 24 13.70 4.05 -18.02
C ALA A 24 14.01 2.81 -18.89
N LYS A 25 15.21 2.77 -19.49
CA LYS A 25 15.62 1.65 -20.32
C LYS A 25 15.79 0.36 -19.51
N HIS A 26 16.32 0.47 -18.29
CA HIS A 26 16.48 -0.69 -17.40
C HIS A 26 15.13 -1.24 -16.94
N LEU A 27 14.17 -0.38 -16.60
CA LEU A 27 12.82 -0.76 -16.23
C LEU A 27 12.10 -1.43 -17.40
N ASN A 28 12.16 -0.85 -18.61
CA ASN A 28 11.53 -1.43 -19.79
C ASN A 28 12.12 -2.82 -20.12
N ASN A 29 13.45 -2.95 -20.10
CA ASN A 29 14.07 -4.24 -20.31
C ASN A 29 13.71 -5.29 -19.24
N SER A 30 13.45 -4.86 -18.01
CA SER A 30 13.02 -5.76 -16.94
C SER A 30 11.55 -6.20 -17.12
N MET A 31 10.71 -5.36 -17.72
CA MET A 31 9.33 -5.70 -18.06
C MET A 31 9.22 -6.61 -19.29
N ASP A 32 10.05 -6.35 -20.31
CA ASP A 32 10.08 -7.14 -21.55
C ASP A 32 10.69 -8.53 -21.37
N ASN A 33 11.64 -8.67 -20.45
CA ASN A 33 12.23 -9.97 -20.11
C ASN A 33 11.33 -10.78 -19.14
N LYS A 34 10.16 -11.16 -19.60
CA LYS A 34 9.29 -12.17 -18.93
C LYS A 34 10.00 -13.52 -18.70
N LEU A 35 11.21 -13.71 -19.22
CA LEU A 35 12.03 -14.94 -19.13
C LEU A 35 13.24 -14.82 -18.21
N SER A 36 13.62 -13.68 -17.70
CA SER A 36 14.65 -13.63 -16.66
C SER A 36 13.99 -13.78 -15.29
N SER A 37 13.60 -14.87 -15.03
CA SER A 37 13.53 -15.89 -13.99
C SER A 37 13.79 -15.48 -12.54
N THR A 38 13.80 -14.22 -12.15
CA THR A 38 13.90 -13.87 -10.72
C THR A 38 12.64 -13.14 -10.30
N THR A 39 11.70 -13.85 -9.70
CA THR A 39 10.54 -13.25 -9.04
C THR A 39 10.91 -12.94 -7.61
N CYS A 40 10.65 -11.72 -7.16
CA CYS A 40 10.82 -11.32 -5.78
C CYS A 40 9.44 -11.18 -5.13
N ILE A 41 9.24 -11.92 -4.04
CA ILE A 41 8.03 -11.83 -3.22
C ILE A 41 8.41 -11.17 -1.91
N LEU A 42 7.78 -10.04 -1.61
CA LEU A 42 7.87 -9.38 -0.32
C LEU A 42 6.72 -9.84 0.58
N PHE A 43 7.03 -10.24 1.79
CA PHE A 43 6.02 -10.67 2.77
C PHE A 43 6.42 -10.28 4.18
N ASN A 44 5.43 -10.15 5.05
CA ASN A 44 5.66 -9.98 6.46
C ASN A 44 5.55 -11.32 7.19
N ARG A 45 6.37 -11.48 8.20
CA ARG A 45 6.34 -12.60 9.15
C ARG A 45 6.10 -12.05 10.53
N CYS A 46 5.26 -12.71 11.26
CA CYS A 46 5.00 -12.39 12.65
C CYS A 46 5.50 -13.52 13.54
N GLN A 47 6.30 -13.17 14.53
CA GLN A 47 6.71 -14.10 15.59
C GLN A 47 6.09 -13.65 16.90
N VAL A 48 5.24 -14.50 17.46
CA VAL A 48 4.59 -14.23 18.74
C VAL A 48 5.37 -14.91 19.86
N HIS A 49 5.81 -14.12 20.82
CA HIS A 49 6.45 -14.57 22.04
C HIS A 49 5.44 -14.51 23.18
N VAL A 50 5.15 -15.66 23.80
CA VAL A 50 4.27 -15.73 24.98
C VAL A 50 5.13 -15.96 26.22
N PHE A 51 5.02 -15.08 27.18
CA PHE A 51 5.76 -15.13 28.44
C PHE A 51 4.98 -15.89 29.52
N LEU A 52 5.68 -16.29 30.60
CA LEU A 52 5.09 -17.07 31.70
C LEU A 52 4.00 -16.31 32.48
N ASP A 53 4.06 -14.99 32.49
CA ASP A 53 3.04 -14.10 33.07
C ASP A 53 1.79 -13.91 32.21
N ARG A 54 1.70 -14.65 31.06
CA ARG A 54 0.69 -14.53 30.02
C ARG A 54 0.74 -13.22 29.21
N SER A 55 1.74 -12.39 29.42
CA SER A 55 2.03 -11.31 28.48
C SER A 55 2.52 -11.89 27.15
N TRP A 56 2.32 -11.14 26.08
CA TRP A 56 2.79 -11.55 24.76
C TRP A 56 3.46 -10.36 24.07
N LYS A 57 4.44 -10.68 23.24
CA LYS A 57 5.10 -9.72 22.35
C LYS A 57 5.07 -10.27 20.94
N GLN A 58 4.81 -9.40 19.98
CA GLN A 58 4.81 -9.72 18.57
C GLN A 58 5.97 -8.98 17.90
N ASP A 59 6.88 -9.72 17.30
CA ASP A 59 7.92 -9.17 16.47
C ASP A 59 7.53 -9.37 15.00
N VAL A 60 7.48 -8.28 14.22
CA VAL A 60 7.15 -8.29 12.80
C VAL A 60 8.43 -8.13 11.98
N PHE A 61 8.66 -9.08 11.08
CA PHE A 61 9.80 -9.11 10.18
C PHE A 61 9.34 -8.99 8.74
N TRP A 62 10.00 -8.17 7.97
CA TRP A 62 9.84 -8.12 6.53
C TRP A 62 10.89 -8.99 5.87
N SER A 63 10.45 -9.88 5.01
CA SER A 63 11.33 -10.81 4.31
C SER A 63 11.03 -10.80 2.82
N MET A 64 12.07 -11.00 2.06
CA MET A 64 12.05 -11.05 0.61
C MET A 64 12.45 -12.45 0.15
N ILE A 65 11.58 -13.12 -0.58
CA ILE A 65 11.90 -14.38 -1.25
C ILE A 65 12.31 -14.05 -2.69
N ASN A 66 13.53 -14.39 -3.04
CA ASN A 66 14.01 -14.32 -4.41
C ASN A 66 13.86 -15.71 -5.03
N LEU A 67 12.96 -15.84 -5.99
CA LEU A 67 12.73 -17.08 -6.73
C LEU A 67 13.52 -17.05 -8.03
N SER A 68 14.22 -18.13 -8.33
CA SER A 68 14.90 -18.33 -9.62
C SER A 68 14.66 -19.75 -10.12
N ILE A 69 14.50 -19.89 -11.42
CA ILE A 69 14.37 -21.20 -12.07
C ILE A 69 15.69 -21.46 -12.80
N ASP A 70 16.30 -22.60 -12.53
CA ASP A 70 17.45 -23.07 -13.30
C ASP A 70 17.00 -23.44 -14.71
N SER A 71 17.66 -22.87 -15.71
CA SER A 71 17.33 -23.09 -17.12
C SER A 71 17.56 -24.54 -17.56
N ASP A 72 18.48 -25.26 -16.95
CA ASP A 72 18.93 -26.57 -17.39
C ASP A 72 18.18 -27.70 -16.68
N GLU A 73 17.80 -27.53 -15.43
CA GLU A 73 17.15 -28.58 -14.62
C GLU A 73 15.68 -28.29 -14.30
N HIS A 74 15.14 -27.12 -14.63
CA HIS A 74 13.80 -26.65 -14.28
C HIS A 74 13.51 -26.64 -12.77
N ASN A 75 14.58 -26.66 -11.96
CA ASN A 75 14.48 -26.62 -10.50
C ASN A 75 14.20 -25.19 -10.03
N LEU A 76 13.26 -25.05 -9.10
CA LEU A 76 12.98 -23.81 -8.41
C LEU A 76 13.96 -23.63 -7.26
N HIS A 77 14.80 -22.59 -7.34
CA HIS A 77 15.63 -22.13 -6.24
C HIS A 77 15.01 -20.92 -5.56
N TYR A 78 15.13 -20.85 -4.26
CA TYR A 78 14.71 -19.68 -3.50
C TYR A 78 15.76 -19.29 -2.47
N ASP A 79 15.86 -17.99 -2.25
CA ASP A 79 16.67 -17.39 -1.20
C ASP A 79 15.79 -16.44 -0.40
N VAL A 80 15.87 -16.52 0.94
CA VAL A 80 15.08 -15.67 1.84
C VAL A 80 16.01 -14.71 2.54
N GLU A 81 15.79 -13.42 2.33
CA GLU A 81 16.55 -12.35 2.97
C GLU A 81 15.63 -11.48 3.82
N ASP A 82 16.03 -11.18 5.04
CA ASP A 82 15.29 -10.23 5.88
C ASP A 82 15.58 -8.79 5.45
N LEU A 83 14.52 -8.02 5.34
CA LEU A 83 14.58 -6.61 5.03
C LEU A 83 14.53 -5.81 6.33
N ASN A 84 15.70 -5.37 6.78
CA ASN A 84 15.79 -4.53 7.98
C ASN A 84 15.24 -3.15 7.67
N ILE A 85 14.13 -2.78 8.27
CA ILE A 85 13.55 -1.43 8.20
C ILE A 85 14.38 -0.53 9.13
N PRO A 86 15.00 0.55 8.62
CA PRO A 86 15.94 1.37 9.40
C PRO A 86 15.24 2.40 10.30
N PHE A 87 13.99 2.18 10.66
CA PHE A 87 13.20 3.05 11.52
C PHE A 87 12.77 2.30 12.76
N PRO A 88 12.71 2.96 13.93
CA PRO A 88 12.16 2.35 15.12
C PRO A 88 10.68 2.01 14.88
N ILE A 89 10.34 0.77 15.11
CA ILE A 89 8.97 0.27 15.09
C ILE A 89 8.58 0.14 16.55
N GLU A 90 7.55 0.88 16.97
CA GLU A 90 7.01 0.74 18.31
C GLU A 90 6.18 -0.55 18.38
N ASP A 91 6.07 -1.15 19.57
CA ASP A 91 5.42 -2.45 19.76
C ASP A 91 3.93 -2.48 19.31
N GLN A 92 3.32 -1.33 19.11
CA GLN A 92 1.93 -1.16 18.66
C GLN A 92 1.80 -0.72 17.21
N ASP A 93 2.90 -0.49 16.51
CA ASP A 93 2.85 -0.05 15.11
C ASP A 93 2.45 -1.20 14.20
N ASN A 94 1.32 -1.02 13.52
CA ASN A 94 0.96 -1.87 12.40
C ASN A 94 1.83 -1.52 11.20
N ILE A 95 2.38 -2.54 10.56
CA ILE A 95 3.11 -2.39 9.30
C ILE A 95 2.23 -2.93 8.18
N GLU A 96 1.83 -2.06 7.28
CA GLU A 96 0.92 -2.39 6.19
C GLU A 96 1.56 -2.11 4.83
N LEU A 97 1.35 -3.03 3.88
CA LEU A 97 1.78 -2.88 2.50
C LEU A 97 0.63 -2.28 1.68
N HIS A 98 0.85 -1.09 1.10
CA HIS A 98 -0.19 -0.34 0.41
C HIS A 98 0.03 -0.15 -1.09
N GLY A 99 1.04 -0.75 -1.67
CA GLY A 99 1.21 -0.71 -3.11
C GLY A 99 2.63 -1.05 -3.57
N TYR A 100 2.70 -1.42 -4.83
CA TYR A 100 3.94 -1.73 -5.53
C TYR A 100 3.89 -1.11 -6.92
N CYS A 101 4.96 -0.44 -7.30
CA CYS A 101 5.12 0.12 -8.63
C CYS A 101 6.60 0.21 -9.01
N ASN A 102 6.98 -0.36 -10.15
CA ASN A 102 8.33 -0.26 -10.72
C ASN A 102 9.47 -0.61 -9.74
N GLY A 103 9.31 -1.65 -8.94
CA GLY A 103 10.31 -2.08 -7.96
C GLY A 103 10.32 -1.27 -6.66
N ILE A 104 9.44 -0.31 -6.50
CA ILE A 104 9.26 0.46 -5.27
C ILE A 104 7.99 -0.02 -4.58
N VAL A 105 8.08 -0.14 -3.27
CA VAL A 105 7.00 -0.57 -2.39
C VAL A 105 6.62 0.59 -1.47
N CYS A 106 5.33 0.82 -1.30
CA CYS A 106 4.80 1.76 -0.33
C CYS A 106 4.34 1.01 0.92
N VAL A 107 4.88 1.40 2.06
CA VAL A 107 4.64 0.79 3.37
C VAL A 107 4.18 1.86 4.35
N ILE A 108 3.24 1.52 5.21
CA ILE A 108 2.87 2.34 6.37
C ILE A 108 3.41 1.69 7.63
N VAL A 109 3.96 2.51 8.52
CA VAL A 109 4.33 2.15 9.88
C VAL A 109 3.66 3.15 10.84
N GLY A 110 2.61 2.73 11.50
CA GLY A 110 1.76 3.64 12.28
C GLY A 110 1.13 4.72 11.38
N LYS A 111 1.51 5.98 11.54
CA LYS A 111 1.09 7.10 10.67
C LYS A 111 2.14 7.51 9.62
N ASN A 112 3.31 6.88 9.65
CA ASN A 112 4.42 7.21 8.76
C ASN A 112 4.33 6.44 7.45
N VAL A 113 4.52 7.12 6.33
CA VAL A 113 4.57 6.51 5.00
C VAL A 113 6.02 6.37 4.57
N LEU A 114 6.39 5.19 4.15
CA LEU A 114 7.73 4.84 3.70
C LEU A 114 7.68 4.33 2.25
N LEU A 115 8.57 4.83 1.42
CA LEU A 115 8.87 4.22 0.12
C LEU A 115 10.14 3.39 0.27
N CYS A 116 10.09 2.15 -0.18
CA CYS A 116 11.18 1.21 -0.09
C CYS A 116 11.51 0.65 -1.47
N ASN A 117 12.79 0.62 -1.81
CA ASN A 117 13.27 -0.19 -2.92
C ASN A 117 13.97 -1.43 -2.33
N PRO A 118 13.32 -2.61 -2.32
CA PRO A 118 13.87 -3.81 -1.72
C PRO A 118 15.18 -4.27 -2.37
N ALA A 119 15.33 -4.07 -3.69
CA ALA A 119 16.52 -4.48 -4.43
C ALA A 119 17.77 -3.68 -4.05
N THR A 120 17.60 -2.39 -3.71
CA THR A 120 18.71 -1.51 -3.28
C THR A 120 18.79 -1.36 -1.76
N ARG A 121 17.74 -1.79 -1.04
CA ARG A 121 17.56 -1.60 0.41
C ARG A 121 17.56 -0.12 0.80
N GLU A 122 17.10 0.73 -0.10
CA GLU A 122 16.92 2.15 0.15
C GLU A 122 15.50 2.42 0.66
N PHE A 123 15.42 3.19 1.72
CA PHE A 123 14.16 3.63 2.32
C PHE A 123 14.08 5.14 2.31
N ARG A 124 12.90 5.64 2.08
CA ARG A 124 12.60 7.07 2.17
C ARG A 124 11.31 7.26 2.95
N GLN A 125 11.41 7.87 4.11
CA GLN A 125 10.24 8.33 4.85
C GLN A 125 9.69 9.60 4.19
N LEU A 126 8.38 9.65 3.99
CA LEU A 126 7.71 10.83 3.48
C LEU A 126 7.51 11.86 4.60
N PRO A 127 7.46 13.16 4.27
CA PRO A 127 7.21 14.19 5.26
C PRO A 127 5.82 14.02 5.89
N ASN A 128 5.68 14.48 7.11
CA ASN A 128 4.38 14.51 7.78
C ASN A 128 3.45 15.49 7.04
N SER A 129 2.17 15.15 7.01
CA SER A 129 1.14 16.03 6.48
C SER A 129 0.52 16.89 7.58
N SER A 130 0.10 18.10 7.21
CA SER A 130 -0.66 18.99 8.10
C SER A 130 -2.11 18.54 8.33
N LEU A 131 -2.63 17.61 7.52
CA LEU A 131 -3.98 17.05 7.69
C LEU A 131 -4.04 15.96 8.76
N LEU A 132 -2.89 15.44 9.19
CA LEU A 132 -2.82 14.47 10.26
C LEU A 132 -3.00 15.15 11.61
N LEU A 133 -4.08 14.83 12.28
CA LEU A 133 -4.34 15.32 13.61
C LEU A 133 -3.44 14.63 14.64
N PRO A 134 -3.05 15.32 15.73
CA PRO A 134 -2.30 14.71 16.79
C PRO A 134 -3.11 13.59 17.47
N LEU A 135 -2.41 12.62 18.06
CA LEU A 135 -3.07 11.61 18.87
C LEU A 135 -3.85 12.27 20.01
N PRO A 136 -5.04 11.73 20.36
CA PRO A 136 -5.84 12.25 21.44
C PRO A 136 -5.09 12.17 22.78
N LYS A 137 -5.28 13.19 23.61
CA LYS A 137 -4.72 13.24 24.95
C LYS A 137 -5.85 13.48 25.95
N GLY A 138 -6.09 12.48 26.80
CA GLY A 138 -7.16 12.55 27.80
C GLY A 138 -8.51 12.04 27.26
N ARG A 139 -9.61 12.54 27.82
CA ARG A 139 -10.98 12.07 27.57
C ARG A 139 -11.53 12.49 26.20
N PHE A 140 -11.06 13.61 25.67
CA PHE A 140 -11.48 14.15 24.38
C PHE A 140 -10.29 14.20 23.44
N GLY A 141 -10.49 13.88 22.17
CA GLY A 141 -9.43 13.95 21.20
C GLY A 141 -9.88 13.75 19.78
N LEU A 142 -9.09 14.30 18.88
CA LEU A 142 -9.26 14.10 17.44
C LEU A 142 -8.42 12.89 17.01
N GLU A 143 -9.06 11.94 16.37
CA GLU A 143 -8.42 10.75 15.84
C GLU A 143 -8.42 10.78 14.31
N THR A 144 -7.32 10.34 13.72
CA THR A 144 -7.16 10.22 12.27
C THR A 144 -6.99 8.75 11.89
N THR A 145 -7.81 8.28 10.98
CA THR A 145 -7.69 6.95 10.38
C THR A 145 -7.53 7.03 8.87
N PHE A 146 -6.76 6.11 8.29
CA PHE A 146 -6.64 5.98 6.85
C PHE A 146 -7.69 5.03 6.33
N LYS A 147 -8.56 5.51 5.44
CA LYS A 147 -9.62 4.71 4.80
C LYS A 147 -9.19 4.08 3.49
N GLY A 148 -8.23 4.67 2.83
CA GLY A 148 -7.64 4.14 1.61
C GLY A 148 -6.28 4.77 1.35
N MET A 149 -5.36 3.97 0.83
CA MET A 149 -4.06 4.46 0.39
C MET A 149 -3.69 3.79 -0.92
N GLY A 150 -3.12 4.56 -1.85
CA GLY A 150 -2.63 4.08 -3.13
C GLY A 150 -1.27 4.64 -3.46
N PHE A 151 -0.48 3.86 -4.18
CA PHE A 151 0.85 4.23 -4.63
C PHE A 151 1.03 3.84 -6.10
N GLY A 152 1.59 4.74 -6.89
CA GLY A 152 1.86 4.47 -8.29
C GLY A 152 2.73 5.51 -8.97
N TYR A 153 2.93 5.32 -10.27
CA TYR A 153 3.70 6.19 -11.15
C TYR A 153 2.76 6.94 -12.08
N ASP A 154 2.83 8.26 -12.04
CA ASP A 154 2.14 9.14 -12.98
C ASP A 154 2.99 9.33 -14.23
N CYS A 155 2.50 8.81 -15.37
CA CYS A 155 3.19 8.93 -16.65
C CYS A 155 3.15 10.36 -17.24
N LYS A 156 2.19 11.20 -16.82
CA LYS A 156 2.05 12.59 -17.30
C LYS A 156 3.14 13.47 -16.68
N THR A 157 3.28 13.43 -15.36
CA THR A 157 4.29 14.22 -14.62
C THR A 157 5.61 13.48 -14.46
N LYS A 158 5.66 12.19 -14.78
CA LYS A 158 6.85 11.31 -14.68
C LYS A 158 7.38 11.20 -13.25
N GLU A 159 6.49 11.11 -12.29
CA GLU A 159 6.83 11.00 -10.88
C GLU A 159 6.01 9.94 -10.15
N TYR A 160 6.51 9.53 -9.00
CA TYR A 160 5.74 8.68 -8.10
C TYR A 160 4.83 9.53 -7.23
N LYS A 161 3.61 9.05 -7.05
CA LYS A 161 2.61 9.67 -6.21
C LYS A 161 2.06 8.68 -5.18
N VAL A 162 1.74 9.19 -4.01
CA VAL A 162 0.98 8.48 -2.98
C VAL A 162 -0.31 9.26 -2.76
N VAL A 163 -1.44 8.60 -2.86
CA VAL A 163 -2.74 9.17 -2.51
C VAL A 163 -3.25 8.50 -1.25
N ARG A 164 -3.85 9.25 -0.34
CA ARG A 164 -4.53 8.69 0.82
C ARG A 164 -5.84 9.40 1.12
N ILE A 165 -6.78 8.64 1.63
CA ILE A 165 -8.10 9.09 2.06
C ILE A 165 -8.11 9.03 3.57
N ILE A 166 -8.48 10.14 4.17
CA ILE A 166 -8.37 10.39 5.60
C ILE A 166 -9.77 10.58 6.17
N GLU A 167 -10.08 9.84 7.22
CA GLU A 167 -11.20 10.11 8.09
C GLU A 167 -10.69 10.65 9.41
N ASN A 168 -11.17 11.81 9.77
CA ASN A 168 -10.96 12.38 11.08
C ASN A 168 -12.24 12.21 11.90
N CYS A 169 -12.11 11.90 13.17
CA CYS A 169 -13.25 11.84 14.07
C CYS A 169 -12.94 12.56 15.38
N ASP A 170 -13.98 13.18 15.93
CA ASP A 170 -13.98 13.67 17.28
C ASP A 170 -14.46 12.56 18.21
N CYS A 171 -13.64 12.20 19.18
CA CYS A 171 -13.87 11.04 20.02
C CYS A 171 -13.94 11.47 21.48
N GLU A 172 -14.98 11.01 22.19
CA GLU A 172 -15.05 11.04 23.64
C GLU A 172 -14.74 9.65 24.19
N TYR A 173 -13.65 9.56 24.96
CA TYR A 173 -13.22 8.29 25.54
C TYR A 173 -13.84 8.09 26.94
N SER A 174 -14.02 6.85 27.34
CA SER A 174 -14.34 6.45 28.69
C SER A 174 -13.21 6.82 29.66
N ASP A 175 -13.51 6.83 30.94
CA ASP A 175 -12.53 7.18 31.98
C ASP A 175 -11.33 6.22 32.03
N ASP A 176 -11.48 4.99 31.50
CA ASP A 176 -10.41 4.00 31.32
C ASP A 176 -9.56 4.27 30.08
N GLY A 177 -9.98 5.16 29.16
CA GLY A 177 -9.28 5.49 27.92
C GLY A 177 -9.33 4.41 26.84
N GLU A 178 -10.07 3.31 27.06
CA GLU A 178 -10.11 2.16 26.15
C GLU A 178 -11.38 2.09 25.29
N SER A 179 -12.47 2.75 25.73
CA SER A 179 -13.77 2.72 25.07
C SER A 179 -14.21 4.11 24.63
N TYR A 180 -15.00 4.20 23.55
CA TYR A 180 -15.64 5.46 23.14
C TYR A 180 -17.02 5.59 23.79
N TYR A 181 -17.32 6.79 24.32
CA TYR A 181 -18.70 7.17 24.64
C TYR A 181 -19.41 7.73 23.41
N GLU A 182 -18.73 8.54 22.64
CA GLU A 182 -19.27 9.16 21.44
C GLU A 182 -18.16 9.31 20.37
N ARG A 183 -18.53 9.13 19.12
CA ARG A 183 -17.64 9.30 17.96
C ARG A 183 -18.37 10.06 16.87
N ILE A 184 -17.93 11.29 16.62
CA ILE A 184 -18.46 12.14 15.56
C ILE A 184 -17.51 12.09 14.38
N LEU A 185 -17.96 11.50 13.28
CA LEU A 185 -17.19 11.44 12.04
C LEU A 185 -17.19 12.79 11.34
N LEU A 186 -16.02 13.27 10.98
CA LEU A 186 -15.85 14.45 10.14
C LEU A 186 -15.87 14.04 8.66
N PRO A 187 -16.16 14.98 7.74
CA PRO A 187 -16.09 14.69 6.32
C PRO A 187 -14.74 14.11 5.90
N HIS A 188 -14.76 13.13 5.00
CA HIS A 188 -13.55 12.55 4.45
C HIS A 188 -12.74 13.61 3.70
N THR A 189 -11.45 13.59 3.88
CA THR A 189 -10.48 14.40 3.13
C THR A 189 -9.51 13.49 2.40
N ALA A 190 -8.88 14.01 1.37
CA ALA A 190 -7.84 13.27 0.66
C ALA A 190 -6.64 14.17 0.39
N GLU A 191 -5.49 13.55 0.26
CA GLU A 191 -4.26 14.24 -0.11
C GLU A 191 -3.38 13.40 -1.01
N VAL A 192 -2.58 14.07 -1.82
CA VAL A 192 -1.60 13.46 -2.70
C VAL A 192 -0.22 13.96 -2.32
N TYR A 193 0.69 13.03 -2.14
CA TYR A 193 2.13 13.30 -2.08
C TYR A 193 2.74 13.15 -3.47
N THR A 194 3.64 14.06 -3.82
CA THR A 194 4.42 13.98 -5.06
C THR A 194 5.91 13.96 -4.74
N THR A 195 6.65 13.11 -5.46
CA THR A 195 8.10 12.97 -5.23
C THR A 195 8.88 14.21 -5.64
N THR A 196 8.40 14.97 -6.61
CA THR A 196 9.04 16.19 -7.10
C THR A 196 8.89 17.35 -6.12
N ALA A 197 7.68 17.59 -5.60
CA ALA A 197 7.45 18.62 -4.59
C ALA A 197 7.94 18.20 -3.20
N ASN A 198 8.05 16.90 -2.93
CA ASN A 198 8.34 16.32 -1.62
C ASN A 198 7.39 16.84 -0.53
N SER A 199 6.12 16.97 -0.88
CA SER A 199 5.07 17.49 0.02
C SER A 199 3.73 16.88 -0.30
N TRP A 200 2.83 16.96 0.69
CA TRP A 200 1.43 16.60 0.55
C TRP A 200 0.63 17.81 0.08
N LYS A 201 -0.38 17.56 -0.75
CA LYS A 201 -1.36 18.52 -1.22
C LYS A 201 -2.74 17.95 -0.97
N GLU A 202 -3.61 18.72 -0.32
CA GLU A 202 -5.00 18.36 -0.16
C GLU A 202 -5.72 18.36 -1.51
N ILE A 203 -6.58 17.38 -1.72
CA ILE A 203 -7.42 17.26 -2.91
C ILE A 203 -8.88 17.05 -2.49
N LYS A 204 -9.79 17.48 -3.35
CA LYS A 204 -11.23 17.31 -3.10
C LYS A 204 -11.68 15.92 -3.52
N ILE A 205 -12.60 15.39 -2.74
CA ILE A 205 -13.34 14.19 -3.10
C ILE A 205 -14.69 14.66 -3.65
N ASP A 206 -14.81 14.75 -4.98
CA ASP A 206 -16.02 15.26 -5.65
C ASP A 206 -17.13 14.20 -5.75
N ILE A 207 -16.93 13.03 -5.15
CA ILE A 207 -17.89 11.94 -5.10
C ILE A 207 -18.51 11.91 -3.71
N SER A 208 -19.84 11.80 -3.66
CA SER A 208 -20.54 11.62 -2.38
C SER A 208 -20.10 10.31 -1.74
N ILE A 209 -19.47 10.42 -0.60
CA ILE A 209 -19.09 9.29 0.26
C ILE A 209 -20.00 9.36 1.48
N GLU A 210 -20.81 8.34 1.68
CA GLU A 210 -21.75 8.30 2.80
C GLU A 210 -21.07 8.00 4.13
N THR A 211 -21.71 8.36 5.23
CA THR A 211 -21.27 8.00 6.58
C THR A 211 -21.23 6.49 6.72
N GLY A 212 -20.09 5.95 7.16
CA GLY A 212 -19.89 4.51 7.26
C GLY A 212 -19.17 3.89 6.05
N TRP A 213 -18.78 4.72 5.08
CA TRP A 213 -17.92 4.28 4.00
C TRP A 213 -16.60 3.74 4.54
N TYR A 214 -16.18 2.64 3.97
CA TYR A 214 -14.83 2.12 4.20
C TYR A 214 -14.31 1.41 2.96
N CYS A 215 -13.03 1.59 2.67
CA CYS A 215 -12.29 0.61 1.90
C CYS A 215 -12.00 -0.57 2.82
N ILE A 216 -12.06 -1.78 2.31
CA ILE A 216 -11.66 -2.92 3.13
C ILE A 216 -10.18 -2.74 3.48
N PRO A 217 -9.84 -2.47 4.74
CA PRO A 217 -8.49 -2.04 5.13
C PRO A 217 -7.43 -3.10 4.87
N TYR A 218 -7.84 -4.35 4.69
CA TYR A 218 -6.96 -5.48 4.39
C TYR A 218 -6.77 -5.75 2.90
N SER A 219 -7.52 -5.08 2.00
CA SER A 219 -7.26 -5.14 0.58
C SER A 219 -6.26 -4.04 0.22
N SER A 220 -5.03 -4.44 -0.08
CA SER A 220 -4.03 -3.54 -0.65
C SER A 220 -4.63 -2.86 -1.89
N SER A 221 -4.33 -1.57 -2.06
CA SER A 221 -4.68 -0.90 -3.31
C SER A 221 -4.02 -1.59 -4.49
N VAL A 222 -4.72 -1.61 -5.59
CA VAL A 222 -4.20 -2.12 -6.85
C VAL A 222 -3.81 -0.94 -7.73
N TYR A 223 -2.54 -0.90 -8.15
CA TYR A 223 -2.09 0.09 -9.13
C TYR A 223 -2.06 -0.53 -10.53
N LEU A 224 -2.71 0.15 -11.48
CA LEU A 224 -2.67 -0.23 -12.89
C LEU A 224 -2.68 1.02 -13.79
N LYS A 225 -1.65 1.17 -14.63
CA LYS A 225 -1.59 2.16 -15.74
C LYS A 225 -1.96 3.60 -15.33
N GLY A 226 -1.47 4.06 -14.19
CA GLY A 226 -1.71 5.43 -13.70
C GLY A 226 -2.90 5.59 -12.75
N PHE A 227 -3.61 4.51 -12.48
CA PHE A 227 -4.75 4.51 -11.56
C PHE A 227 -4.46 3.66 -10.32
N CYS A 228 -4.92 4.12 -9.17
CA CYS A 228 -5.05 3.33 -7.96
C CYS A 228 -6.50 2.91 -7.79
N TYR A 229 -6.73 1.68 -7.36
CA TYR A 229 -8.06 1.10 -7.20
C TYR A 229 -8.20 0.52 -5.79
N TRP A 230 -9.41 0.63 -5.22
CA TRP A 230 -9.80 0.04 -3.94
C TRP A 230 -11.16 -0.60 -4.06
N PHE A 231 -11.36 -1.70 -3.37
CA PHE A 231 -12.71 -2.20 -3.12
C PHE A 231 -13.33 -1.38 -1.98
N ALA A 232 -14.50 -0.85 -2.21
CA ALA A 232 -15.18 0.04 -1.28
C ALA A 232 -16.62 -0.38 -1.04
N TYR A 233 -17.12 -0.02 0.12
CA TYR A 233 -18.47 -0.31 0.55
C TYR A 233 -19.08 0.93 1.23
N ASP A 234 -20.29 1.26 0.84
CA ASP A 234 -21.20 2.16 1.57
C ASP A 234 -22.60 1.52 1.62
N ASN A 235 -23.59 2.00 0.89
CA ASN A 235 -24.89 1.32 0.71
C ASN A 235 -24.87 0.21 -0.36
N GLY A 236 -23.69 -0.11 -0.89
CA GLY A 236 -23.45 -1.13 -1.90
C GLY A 236 -21.95 -1.29 -2.13
N GLU A 237 -21.61 -2.34 -2.84
CA GLU A 237 -20.23 -2.68 -3.18
C GLU A 237 -19.85 -2.04 -4.51
N TYR A 238 -18.67 -1.41 -4.57
CA TYR A 238 -18.13 -0.80 -5.78
C TYR A 238 -16.62 -0.74 -5.77
N VAL A 239 -16.03 -0.44 -6.92
CA VAL A 239 -14.61 -0.13 -7.02
C VAL A 239 -14.43 1.39 -7.01
N PHE A 240 -13.68 1.87 -6.04
CA PHE A 240 -13.25 3.25 -5.97
C PHE A 240 -11.90 3.38 -6.64
N SER A 241 -11.69 4.39 -7.48
CA SER A 241 -10.43 4.57 -8.16
C SER A 241 -9.98 6.02 -8.18
N PHE A 242 -8.68 6.21 -8.33
CA PHE A 242 -8.05 7.52 -8.39
C PHE A 242 -7.08 7.59 -9.57
N ASP A 243 -7.31 8.55 -10.46
CA ASP A 243 -6.38 8.89 -11.55
C ASP A 243 -5.24 9.73 -10.99
N LEU A 244 -4.01 9.18 -10.99
CA LEU A 244 -2.82 9.88 -10.50
C LEU A 244 -2.44 11.09 -11.39
N GLY A 245 -2.80 11.05 -12.67
CA GLY A 245 -2.47 12.11 -13.62
C GLY A 245 -3.39 13.32 -13.52
N ASP A 246 -4.69 13.10 -13.43
CA ASP A 246 -5.70 14.16 -13.37
C ASP A 246 -6.11 14.48 -11.93
N GLU A 247 -5.68 13.66 -10.96
CA GLU A 247 -5.98 13.78 -9.52
C GLU A 247 -7.49 13.80 -9.24
N ILE A 248 -8.22 12.88 -9.89
CA ILE A 248 -9.68 12.77 -9.82
C ILE A 248 -10.06 11.37 -9.31
N PHE A 249 -11.05 11.34 -8.42
CA PHE A 249 -11.66 10.11 -7.96
C PHE A 249 -12.79 9.66 -8.89
N HIS A 250 -12.94 8.35 -9.05
CA HIS A 250 -14.03 7.72 -9.81
C HIS A 250 -14.68 6.62 -8.97
N ARG A 251 -15.98 6.44 -9.17
CA ARG A 251 -16.75 5.33 -8.64
C ARG A 251 -17.16 4.43 -9.80
N ILE A 252 -16.87 3.14 -9.69
CA ILE A 252 -17.17 2.13 -10.69
C ILE A 252 -18.10 1.11 -10.03
N GLU A 253 -19.36 1.14 -10.46
CA GLU A 253 -20.37 0.21 -9.91
C GLU A 253 -20.05 -1.21 -10.35
N LEU A 254 -20.14 -2.15 -9.41
CA LEU A 254 -20.02 -3.55 -9.72
C LEU A 254 -21.32 -4.06 -10.39
N PRO A 255 -21.24 -5.10 -11.23
CA PRO A 255 -22.42 -5.66 -11.86
C PRO A 255 -23.49 -6.05 -10.83
N SER A 256 -24.73 -5.62 -11.06
CA SER A 256 -25.84 -6.01 -10.19
C SER A 256 -26.06 -7.52 -10.25
N ARG A 257 -26.22 -8.14 -9.10
CA ARG A 257 -26.41 -9.59 -8.97
C ARG A 257 -27.87 -9.95 -8.84
N ARG A 258 -28.20 -11.12 -9.36
CA ARG A 258 -29.56 -11.67 -9.25
C ARG A 258 -29.79 -12.49 -7.99
N GLU A 259 -28.76 -12.85 -7.23
CA GLU A 259 -28.87 -13.72 -6.06
C GLU A 259 -28.07 -13.15 -4.86
N SER A 260 -28.68 -13.27 -3.68
CA SER A 260 -28.29 -12.64 -2.42
C SER A 260 -27.07 -13.28 -1.72
N ASP A 261 -26.47 -14.31 -2.30
CA ASP A 261 -25.58 -15.22 -1.56
C ASP A 261 -24.08 -14.96 -1.76
N PHE A 262 -23.73 -14.06 -2.66
CA PHE A 262 -22.34 -13.72 -2.91
C PHE A 262 -22.01 -12.32 -2.37
N LYS A 263 -20.90 -12.18 -1.67
CA LYS A 263 -20.32 -10.89 -1.31
C LYS A 263 -18.99 -10.71 -2.02
N PHE A 264 -18.73 -9.53 -2.57
CA PHE A 264 -17.38 -9.20 -3.02
C PHE A 264 -16.45 -9.00 -1.83
N TYR A 265 -15.21 -9.44 -1.94
CA TYR A 265 -14.24 -9.36 -0.85
C TYR A 265 -13.03 -8.52 -1.17
N GLY A 266 -12.74 -8.26 -2.42
CA GLY A 266 -11.59 -7.46 -2.79
C GLY A 266 -11.32 -7.43 -4.29
N ILE A 267 -10.21 -6.80 -4.61
CA ILE A 267 -9.70 -6.66 -5.97
C ILE A 267 -8.23 -7.08 -6.03
N PHE A 268 -7.80 -7.54 -7.18
CA PHE A 268 -6.42 -7.90 -7.47
C PHE A 268 -6.10 -7.71 -8.96
N LEU A 269 -4.82 -7.78 -9.32
CA LEU A 269 -4.41 -7.75 -10.73
C LEU A 269 -4.36 -9.15 -11.31
N TYR A 270 -5.09 -9.33 -12.40
CA TYR A 270 -5.02 -10.54 -13.20
C TYR A 270 -4.93 -10.19 -14.70
N ASN A 271 -3.94 -10.71 -15.40
CA ASN A 271 -3.71 -10.46 -16.82
C ASN A 271 -3.84 -8.98 -17.23
N GLU A 272 -3.14 -8.09 -16.54
CA GLU A 272 -3.18 -6.64 -16.78
C GLU A 272 -4.58 -6.01 -16.65
N SER A 273 -5.46 -6.64 -15.90
CA SER A 273 -6.80 -6.15 -15.59
C SER A 273 -7.03 -6.12 -14.08
N VAL A 274 -7.83 -5.17 -13.63
CA VAL A 274 -8.33 -5.16 -12.26
C VAL A 274 -9.49 -6.15 -12.20
N THR A 275 -9.36 -7.13 -11.35
CA THR A 275 -10.32 -8.23 -11.19
C THR A 275 -10.86 -8.20 -9.77
N SER A 276 -12.16 -8.35 -9.62
CA SER A 276 -12.79 -8.54 -8.31
C SER A 276 -12.99 -10.03 -8.03
N TYR A 277 -12.92 -10.40 -6.76
CA TYR A 277 -13.25 -11.76 -6.33
C TYR A 277 -14.40 -11.71 -5.33
N CYS A 278 -15.20 -12.77 -5.36
CA CYS A 278 -16.31 -12.94 -4.45
C CYS A 278 -16.20 -14.26 -3.72
N TYR A 279 -16.84 -14.32 -2.57
CA TYR A 279 -16.95 -15.51 -1.75
C TYR A 279 -18.42 -15.92 -1.65
N CYS A 280 -18.67 -17.20 -1.81
CA CYS A 280 -19.99 -17.82 -1.56
C CYS A 280 -19.95 -18.58 -0.24
N HIS A 281 -21.01 -18.48 0.55
CA HIS A 281 -21.10 -19.20 1.83
C HIS A 281 -21.41 -20.70 1.68
N GLU A 282 -21.74 -21.15 0.47
CA GLU A 282 -21.95 -22.57 0.16
C GLU A 282 -20.65 -23.19 -0.41
N GLU A 283 -20.49 -24.48 -0.23
CA GLU A 283 -19.24 -25.27 -0.40
C GLU A 283 -18.53 -25.19 -1.77
N ASP A 284 -19.03 -24.40 -2.73
CA ASP A 284 -18.45 -24.25 -4.04
C ASP A 284 -17.95 -22.82 -4.30
N CYS A 285 -16.64 -22.61 -4.17
CA CYS A 285 -15.97 -21.37 -4.59
C CYS A 285 -15.75 -21.39 -6.10
N GLU A 286 -16.50 -20.62 -6.87
CA GLU A 286 -16.19 -20.35 -8.27
C GLU A 286 -15.46 -19.01 -8.42
N LEU A 287 -14.35 -19.02 -9.14
CA LEU A 287 -13.62 -17.82 -9.60
C LEU A 287 -14.29 -17.31 -10.88
N PHE A 288 -14.78 -16.11 -10.87
CA PHE A 288 -15.32 -15.42 -12.05
C PHE A 288 -14.38 -14.34 -12.57
#